data_cb8c0b75a7cbe5b5cd7bb20b2890d3d5
#
_entry.id   cb8c0b75a7cbe5b5cd7bb20b2890d3d5
#
_cell.length_a   1.000
_cell.length_b   1.000
_cell.length_c   1.000
_cell.angle_alpha   90.00
_cell.angle_beta   90.00
_cell.angle_gamma   90.00
#
_symmetry.space_group_name_H-M   'P 1'
#
loop_
_entity.id
_entity.type
_entity.pdbx_description
1 polymer ?
#
loop_
_entity_poly.entity_id
_entity_poly.type
_entity_poly.pdbx_seq_one_letter_code
_entity_poly.pdbx_strand_id
1 'polypeptide(L)'
;MAKDNTIRLDTSGLEGLMRKLVRVEHAAAKETIDEVLTEAAQRIQTDTHLAMANNYLPAHGRYWTGRTAESIVDDTHVEWEGMVGSVPVGFDFSKPGAGGYLIKGRKPSATGTPYMAPDPMLNKMFRGKSYMKEIQEEMYDKVLKHIEEAWDKNDG
;
A
#
# COMPACT_ATOMS: atom_id res chain seq x y z
N MET A 1 -6.81 -5.47 20.28
CA MET A 1 -6.50 -5.19 18.85
C MET A 1 -5.02 -5.38 18.62
N ALA A 2 -4.67 -6.32 17.75
CA ALA A 2 -3.28 -6.49 17.39
C ALA A 2 -2.78 -5.21 16.73
N LYS A 3 -1.67 -4.65 17.20
CA LYS A 3 -1.05 -3.52 16.54
C LYS A 3 -0.54 -4.00 15.19
N ASP A 4 -1.04 -3.39 14.16
CA ASP A 4 -0.60 -3.63 12.81
C ASP A 4 0.80 -3.05 12.64
N ASN A 5 1.77 -3.89 12.34
CA ASN A 5 3.15 -3.47 12.08
C ASN A 5 3.36 -3.29 10.57
N THR A 6 2.34 -2.82 9.88
CA THR A 6 2.38 -2.59 8.44
C THR A 6 1.88 -1.17 8.10
N ILE A 7 2.28 -0.69 6.94
CA ILE A 7 1.69 0.51 6.35
C ILE A 7 0.33 0.09 5.77
N ARG A 8 -0.69 0.91 5.97
CA ARG A 8 -2.03 0.58 5.47
C ARG A 8 -2.49 1.58 4.42
N LEU A 9 -3.04 1.04 3.34
CA LEU A 9 -3.77 1.80 2.34
C LEU A 9 -5.26 1.72 2.71
N ASP A 10 -5.92 2.86 2.84
CA ASP A 10 -7.32 2.90 3.25
C ASP A 10 -8.19 3.79 2.35
N THR A 11 -9.49 3.75 2.61
CA THR A 11 -10.49 4.50 1.85
C THR A 11 -10.94 5.79 2.54
N SER A 12 -10.20 6.27 3.55
CA SER A 12 -10.61 7.47 4.29
C SER A 12 -10.77 8.70 3.41
N GLY A 13 -9.97 8.81 2.33
CA GLY A 13 -10.09 9.89 1.35
C GLY A 13 -11.22 9.73 0.36
N LEU A 14 -11.94 8.62 0.39
CA LEU A 14 -13.01 8.29 -0.57
C LEU A 14 -14.40 8.29 0.05
N GLU A 15 -14.58 8.86 1.23
CA GLU A 15 -15.86 8.81 1.95
C GLU A 15 -17.02 9.36 1.14
N GLY A 16 -16.82 10.47 0.43
CA GLY A 16 -17.86 11.06 -0.41
C GLY A 16 -18.29 10.14 -1.54
N LEU A 17 -17.34 9.49 -2.20
CA LEU A 17 -17.62 8.51 -3.25
C LEU A 17 -18.29 7.25 -2.68
N MET A 18 -17.85 6.81 -1.51
CA MET A 18 -18.44 5.64 -0.84
C MET A 18 -19.94 5.85 -0.58
N ARG A 19 -20.30 7.03 -0.11
CA ARG A 19 -21.72 7.37 0.11
C ARG A 19 -22.52 7.35 -1.18
N LYS A 20 -21.96 7.87 -2.28
CA LYS A 20 -22.61 7.79 -3.60
C LYS A 20 -22.74 6.37 -4.09
N LEU A 21 -21.69 5.57 -3.92
CA LEU A 21 -21.69 4.17 -4.31
C LEU A 21 -22.77 3.37 -3.57
N VAL A 22 -22.92 3.60 -2.27
CA VAL A 22 -23.94 2.96 -1.45
C VAL A 22 -25.34 3.30 -1.97
N ARG A 23 -25.57 4.51 -2.45
CA ARG A 23 -26.86 4.92 -3.01
C ARG A 23 -27.20 4.17 -4.30
N VAL A 24 -26.23 3.92 -5.18
CA VAL A 24 -26.48 3.30 -6.48
C VAL A 24 -26.29 1.79 -6.47
N GLU A 25 -25.43 1.27 -5.58
CA GLU A 25 -25.13 -0.15 -5.47
C GLU A 25 -25.01 -0.58 -4.01
N HIS A 26 -26.06 -0.39 -3.23
CA HIS A 26 -26.01 -0.63 -1.78
C HIS A 26 -25.45 -2.03 -1.41
N ALA A 27 -25.94 -3.08 -2.06
CA ALA A 27 -25.54 -4.45 -1.74
C ALA A 27 -24.10 -4.78 -2.18
N ALA A 28 -23.60 -4.13 -3.24
CA ALA A 28 -22.29 -4.41 -3.82
C ALA A 28 -21.24 -3.35 -3.51
N ALA A 29 -21.58 -2.32 -2.73
CA ALA A 29 -20.67 -1.20 -2.49
C ALA A 29 -19.35 -1.64 -1.86
N LYS A 30 -19.39 -2.45 -0.82
CA LYS A 30 -18.17 -2.95 -0.15
C LYS A 30 -17.36 -3.86 -1.06
N GLU A 31 -18.02 -4.70 -1.83
CA GLU A 31 -17.35 -5.58 -2.79
C GLU A 31 -16.60 -4.79 -3.86
N THR A 32 -17.21 -3.73 -4.39
CA THR A 32 -16.56 -2.82 -5.35
C THR A 32 -15.33 -2.18 -4.75
N ILE A 33 -15.42 -1.68 -3.52
CA ILE A 33 -14.29 -1.07 -2.83
C ILE A 33 -13.20 -2.11 -2.53
N ASP A 34 -13.57 -3.34 -2.14
CA ASP A 34 -12.61 -4.43 -1.95
C ASP A 34 -11.78 -4.66 -3.22
N GLU A 35 -12.42 -4.72 -4.37
CA GLU A 35 -11.73 -4.91 -5.66
C GLU A 35 -10.77 -3.76 -5.95
N VAL A 36 -11.20 -2.53 -5.76
CA VAL A 36 -10.38 -1.34 -6.01
C VAL A 36 -9.17 -1.31 -5.07
N LEU A 37 -9.38 -1.57 -3.78
CA LEU A 37 -8.29 -1.63 -2.81
C LEU A 37 -7.31 -2.78 -3.11
N THR A 38 -7.84 -3.95 -3.45
CA THR A 38 -7.02 -5.11 -3.76
C THR A 38 -6.13 -4.86 -4.97
N GLU A 39 -6.66 -4.26 -6.03
CA GLU A 39 -5.88 -3.91 -7.22
C GLU A 39 -4.78 -2.89 -6.88
N ALA A 40 -5.11 -1.87 -6.10
CA ALA A 40 -4.14 -0.87 -5.67
C ALA A 40 -3.04 -1.48 -4.81
N ALA A 41 -3.40 -2.37 -3.88
CA ALA A 41 -2.44 -3.07 -3.03
C ALA A 41 -1.52 -3.97 -3.86
N GLN A 42 -2.05 -4.66 -4.85
CA GLN A 42 -1.25 -5.51 -5.74
C GLN A 42 -0.26 -4.68 -6.56
N ARG A 43 -0.66 -3.50 -7.01
CA ARG A 43 0.25 -2.57 -7.68
C ARG A 43 1.40 -2.16 -6.76
N ILE A 44 1.08 -1.78 -5.52
CA ILE A 44 2.10 -1.38 -4.54
C ILE A 44 3.04 -2.56 -4.25
N GLN A 45 2.49 -3.76 -4.12
CA GLN A 45 3.28 -4.98 -3.91
C GLN A 45 4.26 -5.22 -5.06
N THR A 46 3.78 -5.14 -6.30
CA THR A 46 4.61 -5.30 -7.50
C THR A 46 5.73 -4.25 -7.52
N ASP A 47 5.39 -2.99 -7.26
CA ASP A 47 6.38 -1.91 -7.25
C ASP A 47 7.38 -2.06 -6.10
N THR A 48 6.94 -2.59 -4.95
CA THR A 48 7.83 -2.88 -3.82
C THR A 48 8.84 -3.98 -4.19
N HIS A 49 8.39 -5.06 -4.84
CA HIS A 49 9.28 -6.11 -5.32
C HIS A 49 10.27 -5.59 -6.37
N LEU A 50 9.81 -4.73 -7.29
CA LEU A 50 10.69 -4.12 -8.28
C LEU A 50 11.74 -3.21 -7.63
N ALA A 51 11.33 -2.42 -6.64
CA ALA A 51 12.25 -1.56 -5.90
C ALA A 51 13.31 -2.40 -5.18
N MET A 52 12.91 -3.52 -4.58
CA MET A 52 13.85 -4.42 -3.92
C MET A 52 14.82 -5.08 -4.90
N ALA A 53 14.35 -5.45 -6.09
CA ALA A 53 15.19 -6.05 -7.12
C ALA A 53 16.24 -5.05 -7.65
N ASN A 54 15.94 -3.76 -7.65
CA ASN A 54 16.77 -2.72 -8.23
C ASN A 54 17.49 -1.83 -7.20
N ASN A 55 17.38 -2.15 -5.90
CA ASN A 55 18.01 -1.32 -4.87
C ASN A 55 19.54 -1.55 -4.83
N TYR A 56 20.21 -0.67 -4.08
CA TYR A 56 21.67 -0.74 -3.94
C TYR A 56 22.17 -1.84 -3.01
N LEU A 57 21.26 -2.54 -2.34
CA LEU A 57 21.62 -3.72 -1.55
C LEU A 57 21.69 -4.90 -2.51
N PRO A 58 22.88 -5.37 -2.89
CA PRO A 58 22.98 -6.43 -3.87
C PRO A 58 22.36 -7.72 -3.34
N ALA A 59 21.51 -8.34 -4.13
CA ALA A 59 21.09 -9.72 -3.89
C ALA A 59 22.37 -10.55 -3.85
N HIS A 60 22.52 -11.40 -2.84
CA HIS A 60 23.71 -12.19 -2.63
C HIS A 60 24.97 -11.41 -2.16
N GLY A 61 24.82 -10.15 -1.78
CA GLY A 61 25.89 -9.39 -1.14
C GLY A 61 26.16 -9.88 0.28
N ARG A 62 27.26 -9.40 0.88
CA ARG A 62 27.74 -9.83 2.20
C ARG A 62 26.66 -9.82 3.29
N TYR A 63 25.76 -8.86 3.24
CA TYR A 63 24.70 -8.69 4.25
C TYR A 63 23.33 -9.16 3.77
N TRP A 64 23.26 -9.77 2.62
CA TRP A 64 22.01 -10.27 2.06
C TRP A 64 21.54 -11.51 2.81
N THR A 65 20.36 -11.48 3.38
CA THR A 65 19.76 -12.62 4.07
C THR A 65 18.44 -13.07 3.43
N GLY A 66 17.90 -12.32 2.48
CA GLY A 66 16.57 -12.56 1.93
C GLY A 66 15.43 -12.13 2.82
N ARG A 67 15.70 -11.81 4.08
CA ARG A 67 14.65 -11.48 5.07
C ARG A 67 13.85 -10.24 4.71
N THR A 68 14.50 -9.22 4.15
CA THR A 68 13.80 -8.00 3.78
C THR A 68 12.78 -8.25 2.66
N ALA A 69 13.16 -9.02 1.65
CA ALA A 69 12.25 -9.41 0.57
C ALA A 69 11.11 -10.29 1.09
N GLU A 70 11.41 -11.21 2.00
CA GLU A 70 10.40 -12.08 2.63
C GLU A 70 9.42 -11.30 3.53
N SER A 71 9.80 -10.13 4.00
CA SER A 71 8.94 -9.28 4.82
C SER A 71 7.97 -8.43 4.01
N ILE A 72 8.04 -8.44 2.69
CA ILE A 72 7.07 -7.73 1.84
C ILE A 72 5.69 -8.35 2.05
N VAL A 73 4.70 -7.49 2.26
CA VAL A 73 3.33 -7.93 2.51
C VAL A 73 2.76 -8.58 1.23
N ASP A 74 2.34 -9.83 1.34
CA ASP A 74 1.70 -10.56 0.25
C ASP A 74 0.19 -10.70 0.42
N ASP A 75 -0.31 -10.45 1.63
CA ASP A 75 -1.73 -10.54 1.93
C ASP A 75 -2.45 -9.26 1.51
N THR A 76 -3.35 -9.39 0.55
CA THR A 76 -4.18 -8.28 0.06
C THR A 76 -5.59 -8.30 0.64
N HIS A 77 -5.79 -8.99 1.77
CA HIS A 77 -7.09 -9.05 2.43
C HIS A 77 -7.49 -7.68 2.98
N VAL A 78 -8.68 -7.21 2.58
CA VAL A 78 -9.21 -5.93 3.03
C VAL A 78 -9.91 -6.13 4.38
N GLU A 79 -9.56 -5.28 5.33
CA GLU A 79 -10.21 -5.21 6.63
C GLU A 79 -11.11 -3.99 6.69
N TRP A 80 -12.31 -4.17 7.24
CA TRP A 80 -13.29 -3.11 7.35
C TRP A 80 -13.47 -2.65 8.77
N GLU A 81 -13.46 -1.34 8.97
CA GLU A 81 -13.82 -0.70 10.22
C GLU A 81 -14.93 0.31 9.91
N GLY A 82 -16.18 -0.10 10.14
CA GLY A 82 -17.33 0.68 9.69
C GLY A 82 -17.39 0.79 8.18
N MET A 83 -17.32 2.01 7.66
CA MET A 83 -17.34 2.30 6.23
C MET A 83 -15.94 2.48 5.63
N VAL A 84 -14.89 2.28 6.42
CA VAL A 84 -13.51 2.44 5.97
C VAL A 84 -12.90 1.07 5.76
N GLY A 85 -12.51 0.76 4.53
CA GLY A 85 -11.73 -0.42 4.20
C GLY A 85 -10.25 -0.10 4.21
N SER A 86 -9.41 -1.04 4.62
CA SER A 86 -7.97 -0.89 4.59
C SER A 86 -7.28 -2.20 4.28
N VAL A 87 -6.08 -2.10 3.72
CA VAL A 87 -5.28 -3.24 3.32
C VAL A 87 -3.81 -2.95 3.65
N PRO A 88 -3.06 -3.95 4.18
CA PRO A 88 -1.64 -3.75 4.45
C PRO A 88 -0.84 -3.69 3.15
N VAL A 89 0.17 -2.82 3.10
CA VAL A 89 1.06 -2.65 1.94
C VAL A 89 2.50 -2.47 2.40
N GLY A 90 3.45 -2.74 1.53
CA GLY A 90 4.86 -2.54 1.80
C GLY A 90 5.46 -3.69 2.60
N PHE A 91 6.03 -3.40 3.74
CA PHE A 91 6.72 -4.39 4.56
C PHE A 91 5.97 -4.68 5.84
N ASP A 92 6.05 -5.93 6.28
CA ASP A 92 5.59 -6.33 7.61
C ASP A 92 6.76 -6.14 8.59
N PHE A 93 6.69 -5.09 9.38
CA PHE A 93 7.76 -4.72 10.31
C PHE A 93 7.83 -5.64 11.55
N SER A 94 6.89 -6.58 11.70
CA SER A 94 6.98 -7.62 12.72
C SER A 94 7.94 -8.73 12.31
N LYS A 95 8.26 -8.84 11.01
CA LYS A 95 9.22 -9.81 10.48
C LYS A 95 10.62 -9.23 10.43
N PRO A 96 11.67 -10.07 10.52
CA PRO A 96 13.05 -9.60 10.36
C PRO A 96 13.27 -9.00 8.97
N GLY A 97 14.02 -7.91 8.91
CA GLY A 97 14.37 -7.28 7.64
C GLY A 97 14.69 -5.80 7.82
N ALA A 98 15.16 -5.19 6.76
CA ALA A 98 15.62 -3.80 6.74
C ALA A 98 14.64 -2.85 6.03
N GLY A 99 13.38 -3.26 5.82
CA GLY A 99 12.40 -2.46 5.06
C GLY A 99 12.23 -1.05 5.59
N GLY A 100 12.13 -0.90 6.91
CA GLY A 100 12.01 0.41 7.53
C GLY A 100 13.21 1.30 7.27
N TYR A 101 14.41 0.76 7.32
CA TYR A 101 15.64 1.51 7.03
C TYR A 101 15.78 1.83 5.55
N LEU A 102 15.34 0.95 4.68
CA LEU A 102 15.32 1.22 3.23
C LEU A 102 14.39 2.39 2.89
N ILE A 103 13.27 2.48 3.58
CA ILE A 103 12.31 3.58 3.37
C ILE A 103 12.85 4.90 3.92
N LYS A 104 13.38 4.89 5.15
CA LYS A 104 13.73 6.12 5.89
C LYS A 104 15.20 6.47 5.87
N GLY A 105 16.07 5.50 5.60
CA GLY A 105 17.48 5.61 5.91
C GLY A 105 17.74 5.32 7.39
N ARG A 106 18.98 5.33 7.79
CA ARG A 106 19.41 5.08 9.17
C ARG A 106 20.54 6.01 9.55
N LYS A 107 20.40 6.69 10.69
CA LYS A 107 21.46 7.53 11.25
C LYS A 107 22.59 6.66 11.79
N PRO A 108 23.84 7.16 11.78
CA PRO A 108 24.91 6.42 12.43
C PRO A 108 24.62 6.26 13.92
N SER A 109 24.93 5.09 14.46
CA SER A 109 24.73 4.82 15.89
C SER A 109 25.98 5.16 16.69
N ALA A 110 25.81 5.38 18.00
CA ALA A 110 26.93 5.59 18.92
C ALA A 110 27.82 4.35 19.05
N THR A 111 27.32 3.17 18.66
CA THR A 111 28.04 1.89 18.74
C THR A 111 28.76 1.51 17.46
N GLY A 112 28.87 2.44 16.49
CA GLY A 112 29.66 2.24 15.27
C GLY A 112 28.89 1.76 14.06
N THR A 113 27.55 1.68 14.11
CA THR A 113 26.75 1.39 12.93
C THR A 113 26.78 2.59 11.98
N PRO A 114 27.19 2.42 10.72
CA PRO A 114 27.34 3.56 9.81
C PRO A 114 25.99 4.09 9.33
N TYR A 115 26.00 5.32 8.82
CA TYR A 115 24.88 5.91 8.14
C TYR A 115 24.44 5.04 6.96
N MET A 116 23.13 4.93 6.77
CA MET A 116 22.54 4.25 5.62
C MET A 116 21.55 5.20 4.94
N ALA A 117 21.80 5.51 3.67
CA ALA A 117 20.88 6.33 2.88
C ALA A 117 19.59 5.54 2.59
N PRO A 118 18.43 6.21 2.50
CA PRO A 118 17.23 5.54 2.09
C PRO A 118 17.31 5.09 0.64
N ASP A 119 16.61 3.99 0.30
CA ASP A 119 16.44 3.59 -1.08
C ASP A 119 15.56 4.64 -1.79
N PRO A 120 16.01 5.23 -2.92
CA PRO A 120 15.25 6.31 -3.55
C PRO A 120 13.83 5.91 -3.95
N MET A 121 13.64 4.71 -4.47
CA MET A 121 12.31 4.25 -4.91
C MET A 121 11.40 3.96 -3.74
N LEU A 122 11.89 3.23 -2.73
CA LEU A 122 11.10 2.92 -1.54
C LEU A 122 10.78 4.16 -0.73
N ASN A 123 11.71 5.10 -0.64
CA ASN A 123 11.45 6.39 0.01
C ASN A 123 10.36 7.16 -0.73
N LYS A 124 10.43 7.22 -2.05
CA LYS A 124 9.42 7.87 -2.88
C LYS A 124 8.04 7.25 -2.70
N MET A 125 7.96 5.91 -2.66
CA MET A 125 6.69 5.20 -2.52
C MET A 125 6.02 5.43 -1.18
N PHE A 126 6.77 5.34 -0.07
CA PHE A 126 6.19 5.27 1.27
C PHE A 126 6.37 6.54 2.10
N ARG A 127 7.27 7.44 1.72
CA ARG A 127 7.47 8.73 2.38
C ARG A 127 7.23 9.93 1.48
N GLY A 128 7.42 9.76 0.18
CA GLY A 128 7.04 10.79 -0.79
C GLY A 128 5.53 10.85 -0.92
N LYS A 129 5.00 12.04 -1.17
CA LYS A 129 3.55 12.24 -1.25
C LYS A 129 2.98 11.90 -2.62
N SER A 130 3.79 11.99 -3.68
CA SER A 130 3.28 11.87 -5.04
C SER A 130 2.88 10.46 -5.45
N TYR A 131 3.62 9.43 -5.01
CA TYR A 131 3.30 8.05 -5.35
C TYR A 131 1.95 7.63 -4.75
N MET A 132 1.77 7.81 -3.45
CA MET A 132 0.53 7.42 -2.79
C MET A 132 -0.65 8.27 -3.24
N LYS A 133 -0.40 9.53 -3.58
CA LYS A 133 -1.42 10.40 -4.17
C LYS A 133 -1.89 9.86 -5.51
N GLU A 134 -0.97 9.42 -6.36
CA GLU A 134 -1.30 8.79 -7.64
C GLU A 134 -2.13 7.52 -7.45
N ILE A 135 -1.77 6.67 -6.49
CA ILE A 135 -2.55 5.48 -6.14
C ILE A 135 -3.97 5.85 -5.71
N GLN A 136 -4.10 6.86 -4.85
CA GLN A 136 -5.41 7.33 -4.39
C GLN A 136 -6.25 7.91 -5.51
N GLU A 137 -5.64 8.65 -6.44
CA GLU A 137 -6.34 9.19 -7.61
C GLU A 137 -6.84 8.08 -8.53
N GLU A 138 -6.06 7.03 -8.73
CA GLU A 138 -6.50 5.86 -9.50
C GLU A 138 -7.68 5.16 -8.84
N MET A 139 -7.63 4.99 -7.52
CA MET A 139 -8.74 4.42 -6.75
C MET A 139 -10.00 5.28 -6.90
N TYR A 140 -9.85 6.59 -6.76
CA TYR A 140 -10.94 7.53 -6.93
C TYR A 140 -11.59 7.38 -8.30
N ASP A 141 -10.78 7.38 -9.37
CA ASP A 141 -11.27 7.28 -10.74
C ASP A 141 -11.99 5.95 -10.99
N LYS A 142 -11.48 4.85 -10.44
CA LYS A 142 -12.12 3.53 -10.59
C LYS A 142 -13.46 3.47 -9.88
N VAL A 143 -13.55 4.02 -8.67
CA VAL A 143 -14.82 4.07 -7.92
C VAL A 143 -15.82 4.97 -8.65
N LEU A 144 -15.37 6.14 -9.11
CA LEU A 144 -16.22 7.04 -9.88
C LEU A 144 -16.77 6.39 -11.14
N LYS A 145 -15.94 5.65 -11.85
CA LYS A 145 -16.38 4.90 -13.04
C LYS A 145 -17.44 3.87 -12.70
N HIS A 146 -17.30 3.14 -11.60
CA HIS A 146 -18.31 2.20 -11.13
C HIS A 146 -19.64 2.90 -10.82
N ILE A 147 -19.59 4.05 -10.19
CA ILE A 147 -20.78 4.84 -9.88
C ILE A 147 -21.51 5.25 -11.17
N GLU A 148 -20.75 5.74 -12.15
CA GLU A 148 -21.30 6.16 -13.45
C GLU A 148 -21.95 4.98 -14.19
N GLU A 149 -21.28 3.83 -14.23
CA GLU A 149 -21.81 2.62 -14.86
C GLU A 149 -23.08 2.12 -14.16
N ALA A 150 -23.10 2.14 -12.84
CA ALA A 150 -24.26 1.74 -12.05
C ALA A 150 -25.43 2.71 -12.25
N TRP A 151 -25.14 3.99 -12.32
CA TRP A 151 -26.14 5.02 -12.57
C TRP A 151 -26.78 4.84 -13.93
N ASP A 152 -25.98 4.62 -14.98
CA ASP A 152 -26.47 4.40 -16.34
C ASP A 152 -27.35 3.14 -16.44
N LYS A 153 -26.98 2.08 -15.75
CA LYS A 153 -27.79 0.85 -15.71
C LYS A 153 -29.15 1.06 -15.05
N ASN A 154 -29.20 1.91 -14.02
CA ASN A 154 -30.44 2.17 -13.28
C ASN A 154 -31.36 3.14 -14.00
N ASP A 155 -30.82 3.99 -14.86
CA ASP A 155 -31.55 4.99 -15.64
C ASP A 155 -31.98 4.46 -17.02
N GLY A 156 -31.48 3.29 -17.39
CA GLY A 156 -31.75 2.67 -18.69
C GLY A 156 -33.09 1.90 -18.74
#